data_9d5518478185fb8d9d4a343aa9d35b16
#
_entry.id   9d5518478185fb8d9d4a343aa9d35b16
#
_cell.length_a   1.000
_cell.length_b   1.000
_cell.length_c   1.000
_cell.angle_alpha   90.00
_cell.angle_beta   90.00
_cell.angle_gamma   90.00
#
_symmetry.space_group_name_H-M   'P 1'
#
loop_
_entity.id
_entity.type
_entity.pdbx_description
1 polymer ?
#
loop_
_entity_poly.entity_id
_entity_poly.type
_entity_poly.pdbx_seq_one_letter_code
_entity_poly.pdbx_strand_id
1 'polypeptide(L)'
;NHARIYSEIDSADLVAIYDSDNDAAQKIASSYGGKVAKSIEEFVDLVDVVSVSTPTSTHRSIGEMLLNKRKHILIEKPIADTTDDAQALVNLAAEMGCVLQVGHIERFNPVLGEIEERLKDPRFIEVHRLSPFPNRSMDIGVVLDLMIHDLEIVLHLVKSKVVSIDAVGVPVLTKREDIANAR
;
A
#
# COMPACT_ATOMS: atom_id res chain seq x y z
N ASN A 1 0.47 -11.48 -5.46
CA ASN A 1 -0.25 -10.81 -6.56
C ASN A 1 0.70 -9.96 -7.43
N HIS A 2 1.61 -9.10 -6.89
CA HIS A 2 2.50 -8.23 -7.67
C HIS A 2 3.34 -8.99 -8.70
N ALA A 3 4.05 -10.05 -8.29
CA ALA A 3 4.88 -10.84 -9.19
C ALA A 3 4.07 -11.41 -10.37
N ARG A 4 2.86 -11.92 -10.12
CA ARG A 4 1.97 -12.41 -11.17
C ARG A 4 1.66 -11.29 -12.18
N ILE A 5 1.28 -10.11 -11.70
CA ILE A 5 0.94 -8.99 -12.58
C ILE A 5 2.15 -8.58 -13.42
N TYR A 6 3.33 -8.44 -12.80
CA TYR A 6 4.55 -8.10 -13.55
C TYR A 6 4.95 -9.16 -14.58
N SER A 7 4.64 -10.44 -14.35
CA SER A 7 4.89 -11.48 -15.35
C SER A 7 3.86 -11.51 -16.49
N GLU A 8 2.73 -10.80 -16.36
CA GLU A 8 1.64 -10.79 -17.34
C GLU A 8 1.60 -9.50 -18.19
N ILE A 9 2.24 -8.41 -17.76
CA ILE A 9 2.22 -7.13 -18.48
C ILE A 9 3.44 -6.96 -19.37
N ASP A 10 3.22 -6.56 -20.64
CA ASP A 10 4.28 -6.40 -21.64
C ASP A 10 5.23 -5.22 -21.36
N SER A 11 4.85 -4.29 -20.50
CA SER A 11 5.60 -3.07 -20.22
C SER A 11 6.60 -3.20 -19.07
N ALA A 12 6.72 -4.37 -18.45
CA ALA A 12 7.61 -4.60 -17.32
C ALA A 12 8.19 -6.03 -17.35
N ASP A 13 9.44 -6.14 -16.95
CA ASP A 13 10.12 -7.41 -16.75
C ASP A 13 10.20 -7.72 -15.25
N LEU A 14 9.71 -8.88 -14.83
CA LEU A 14 9.94 -9.40 -13.48
C LEU A 14 11.37 -9.91 -13.37
N VAL A 15 12.30 -9.00 -13.04
CA VAL A 15 13.74 -9.31 -13.04
C VAL A 15 14.17 -10.09 -11.81
N ALA A 16 13.73 -9.64 -10.62
CA ALA A 16 14.17 -10.20 -9.35
C ALA A 16 13.07 -10.24 -8.29
N ILE A 17 13.24 -11.18 -7.37
CA ILE A 17 12.40 -11.34 -6.17
C ILE A 17 13.33 -11.44 -4.96
N TYR A 18 12.99 -10.75 -3.90
CA TYR A 18 13.65 -10.86 -2.61
C TYR A 18 12.62 -10.99 -1.50
N ASP A 19 12.84 -11.91 -0.60
CA ASP A 19 12.11 -12.08 0.65
C ASP A 19 13.09 -12.52 1.74
N SER A 20 12.85 -12.15 2.99
CA SER A 20 13.62 -12.67 4.13
C SER A 20 13.41 -14.17 4.35
N ASP A 21 12.27 -14.70 3.88
CA ASP A 21 12.01 -16.13 3.73
C ASP A 21 12.38 -16.57 2.30
N ASN A 22 13.55 -17.21 2.18
CA ASN A 22 14.03 -17.68 0.90
C ASN A 22 13.11 -18.72 0.22
N ASP A 23 12.41 -19.54 1.00
CA ASP A 23 11.49 -20.54 0.45
C ASP A 23 10.25 -19.85 -0.15
N ALA A 24 9.77 -18.78 0.49
CA ALA A 24 8.72 -17.94 -0.07
C ALA A 24 9.16 -17.29 -1.39
N ALA A 25 10.38 -16.72 -1.44
CA ALA A 25 10.93 -16.14 -2.66
C ALA A 25 11.05 -17.18 -3.79
N GLN A 26 11.59 -18.38 -3.50
CA GLN A 26 11.72 -19.47 -4.46
C GLN A 26 10.37 -19.93 -5.01
N LYS A 27 9.37 -20.05 -4.16
CA LYS A 27 8.01 -20.43 -4.56
C LYS A 27 7.41 -19.43 -5.55
N ILE A 28 7.58 -18.13 -5.30
CA ILE A 28 7.08 -17.09 -6.20
C ILE A 28 7.86 -17.09 -7.51
N ALA A 29 9.19 -17.19 -7.48
CA ALA A 29 10.02 -17.24 -8.66
C ALA A 29 9.71 -18.46 -9.54
N SER A 30 9.44 -19.61 -8.93
CA SER A 30 9.05 -20.85 -9.66
C SER A 30 7.71 -20.70 -10.36
N SER A 31 6.80 -19.86 -9.83
CA SER A 31 5.47 -19.66 -10.41
C SER A 31 5.42 -18.58 -11.49
N TYR A 32 6.22 -17.52 -11.35
CA TYR A 32 6.08 -16.30 -12.17
C TYR A 32 7.39 -15.87 -12.85
N GLY A 33 8.49 -16.57 -12.60
CA GLY A 33 9.81 -16.17 -13.09
C GLY A 33 10.51 -15.17 -12.16
N GLY A 34 11.58 -14.57 -12.68
CA GLY A 34 12.45 -13.68 -11.93
C GLY A 34 13.56 -14.42 -11.17
N LYS A 35 14.67 -13.73 -10.93
CA LYS A 35 15.80 -14.25 -10.16
C LYS A 35 15.55 -14.08 -8.67
N VAL A 36 15.73 -15.10 -7.86
CA VAL A 36 15.77 -14.93 -6.40
C VAL A 36 17.12 -14.32 -6.01
N ALA A 37 17.10 -13.12 -5.48
CA ALA A 37 18.28 -12.45 -4.98
C ALA A 37 18.66 -12.99 -3.59
N LYS A 38 19.97 -13.10 -3.35
CA LYS A 38 20.51 -13.66 -2.09
C LYS A 38 20.56 -12.64 -0.96
N SER A 39 20.55 -11.37 -1.30
CA SER A 39 20.51 -10.25 -0.36
C SER A 39 19.75 -9.09 -0.95
N ILE A 40 19.37 -8.14 -0.09
CA ILE A 40 18.67 -6.94 -0.52
C ILE A 40 19.56 -6.03 -1.39
N GLU A 41 20.85 -6.02 -1.15
CA GLU A 41 21.84 -5.29 -1.97
C GLU A 41 21.89 -5.87 -3.40
N GLU A 42 22.01 -7.19 -3.53
CA GLU A 42 21.95 -7.85 -4.84
C GLU A 42 20.64 -7.55 -5.54
N PHE A 43 19.51 -7.61 -4.82
CA PHE A 43 18.20 -7.29 -5.37
C PHE A 43 18.15 -5.88 -5.93
N VAL A 44 18.59 -4.89 -5.15
CA VAL A 44 18.56 -3.47 -5.54
C VAL A 44 19.39 -3.19 -6.80
N ASP A 45 20.53 -3.87 -6.96
CA ASP A 45 21.40 -3.69 -8.13
C ASP A 45 20.78 -4.22 -9.43
N LEU A 46 19.81 -5.13 -9.35
CA LEU A 46 19.17 -5.79 -10.50
C LEU A 46 17.96 -5.04 -11.05
N VAL A 47 17.34 -4.15 -10.27
CA VAL A 47 16.01 -3.60 -10.57
C VAL A 47 16.02 -2.08 -10.74
N ASP A 48 15.05 -1.55 -11.48
CA ASP A 48 14.81 -0.11 -11.63
C ASP A 48 13.64 0.38 -10.78
N VAL A 49 12.62 -0.48 -10.66
CA VAL A 49 11.36 -0.21 -9.92
C VAL A 49 11.11 -1.35 -8.95
N VAL A 50 10.62 -1.05 -7.77
CA VAL A 50 10.37 -2.03 -6.71
C VAL A 50 8.94 -1.94 -6.19
N SER A 51 8.25 -3.09 -6.09
CA SER A 51 7.07 -3.21 -5.23
C SER A 51 7.47 -3.67 -3.84
N VAL A 52 7.17 -2.86 -2.84
CA VAL A 52 7.37 -3.14 -1.42
C VAL A 52 6.06 -3.67 -0.84
N SER A 53 6.01 -4.96 -0.52
CA SER A 53 4.85 -5.65 0.04
C SER A 53 5.21 -6.41 1.33
N THR A 54 6.02 -5.79 2.13
CA THR A 54 6.49 -6.26 3.44
C THR A 54 5.55 -5.80 4.56
N PRO A 55 5.74 -6.20 5.83
CA PRO A 55 4.98 -5.62 6.94
C PRO A 55 5.16 -4.10 7.04
N THR A 56 4.09 -3.39 7.41
CA THR A 56 4.06 -1.92 7.48
C THR A 56 5.21 -1.33 8.29
N SER A 57 5.56 -1.97 9.40
CA SER A 57 6.65 -1.55 10.28
C SER A 57 8.04 -1.48 9.60
N THR A 58 8.19 -2.11 8.44
CA THR A 58 9.43 -2.10 7.66
C THR A 58 9.40 -1.12 6.48
N HIS A 59 8.23 -0.56 6.14
CA HIS A 59 8.05 0.28 4.96
C HIS A 59 8.96 1.50 4.97
N ARG A 60 9.12 2.17 6.13
CA ARG A 60 9.98 3.33 6.29
C ARG A 60 11.43 3.01 5.96
N SER A 61 12.01 2.01 6.60
CA SER A 61 13.43 1.68 6.44
C SER A 61 13.75 1.14 5.03
N ILE A 62 12.89 0.29 4.49
CA ILE A 62 13.05 -0.26 3.13
C ILE A 62 12.86 0.85 2.10
N GLY A 63 11.84 1.69 2.24
CA GLY A 63 11.58 2.79 1.34
C GLY A 63 12.73 3.80 1.29
N GLU A 64 13.27 4.20 2.44
CA GLU A 64 14.45 5.07 2.51
C GLU A 64 15.67 4.45 1.82
N MET A 65 15.94 3.20 2.07
CA MET A 65 17.07 2.50 1.46
C MET A 65 16.93 2.47 -0.07
N LEU A 66 15.75 2.13 -0.59
CA LEU A 66 15.48 2.09 -2.03
C LEU A 66 15.54 3.48 -2.68
N LEU A 67 14.94 4.49 -2.08
CA LEU A 67 14.94 5.86 -2.59
C LEU A 67 16.36 6.45 -2.61
N ASN A 68 17.17 6.22 -1.56
CA ASN A 68 18.58 6.62 -1.55
C ASN A 68 19.42 5.94 -2.65
N LYS A 69 18.99 4.78 -3.12
CA LYS A 69 19.54 4.08 -4.29
C LYS A 69 18.89 4.50 -5.62
N ARG A 70 18.09 5.57 -5.59
CA ARG A 70 17.35 6.12 -6.74
C ARG A 70 16.44 5.12 -7.44
N LYS A 71 15.84 4.20 -6.68
CA LYS A 71 14.83 3.26 -7.20
C LYS A 71 13.45 3.88 -7.10
N HIS A 72 12.64 3.71 -8.15
CA HIS A 72 11.21 4.03 -8.09
C HIS A 72 10.49 2.97 -7.26
N ILE A 73 9.51 3.35 -6.46
CA ILE A 73 8.83 2.40 -5.57
C ILE A 73 7.31 2.50 -5.65
N LEU A 74 6.68 1.34 -5.67
CA LEU A 74 5.29 1.13 -5.31
C LEU A 74 5.28 0.48 -3.93
N ILE A 75 4.79 1.17 -2.92
CA ILE A 75 4.72 0.67 -1.55
C ILE A 75 3.28 0.32 -1.19
N GLU A 76 3.05 -0.83 -0.56
CA GLU A 76 1.70 -1.22 -0.12
C GLU A 76 1.15 -0.28 0.95
N LYS A 77 -0.17 -0.24 1.03
CA LYS A 77 -0.88 0.50 2.09
C LYS A 77 -0.80 -0.24 3.44
N PRO A 78 -0.75 0.51 4.56
CA PRO A 78 -0.48 1.94 4.64
C PRO A 78 0.97 2.24 4.27
N ILE A 79 1.24 3.43 3.77
CA ILE A 79 2.60 3.83 3.33
C ILE A 79 3.64 3.71 4.45
N ALA A 80 3.26 3.98 5.70
CA ALA A 80 4.07 3.86 6.90
C ALA A 80 3.18 3.76 8.15
N ASP A 81 3.76 3.46 9.30
CA ASP A 81 3.05 3.40 10.59
C ASP A 81 2.62 4.78 11.12
N THR A 82 3.37 5.83 10.77
CA THR A 82 3.11 7.20 11.23
C THR A 82 3.07 8.19 10.06
N THR A 83 2.39 9.31 10.27
CA THR A 83 2.35 10.40 9.29
C THR A 83 3.73 11.04 9.07
N ASP A 84 4.56 11.11 10.10
CA ASP A 84 5.92 11.66 10.01
C ASP A 84 6.81 10.78 9.13
N ASP A 85 6.73 9.46 9.28
CA ASP A 85 7.44 8.51 8.44
C ASP A 85 6.96 8.56 6.99
N ALA A 86 5.64 8.65 6.79
CA ALA A 86 5.06 8.81 5.47
C ALA A 86 5.55 10.10 4.80
N GLN A 87 5.51 11.23 5.51
CA GLN A 87 5.98 12.53 4.99
C GLN A 87 7.47 12.51 4.66
N ALA A 88 8.27 11.84 5.48
CA ALA A 88 9.69 11.74 5.21
C ALA A 88 9.99 10.90 3.95
N LEU A 89 9.25 9.82 3.70
CA LEU A 89 9.36 9.06 2.43
C LEU A 89 8.97 9.93 1.23
N VAL A 90 7.90 10.70 1.33
CA VAL A 90 7.45 11.62 0.27
C VAL A 90 8.51 12.68 -0.03
N ASN A 91 9.07 13.29 1.02
CA ASN A 91 10.12 14.30 0.86
C ASN A 91 11.37 13.70 0.22
N LEU A 92 11.81 12.53 0.68
CA LEU A 92 12.99 11.85 0.13
C LEU A 92 12.78 11.43 -1.33
N ALA A 93 11.60 10.94 -1.70
CA ALA A 93 11.28 10.61 -3.08
C ALA A 93 11.39 11.83 -3.99
N ALA A 94 10.87 12.99 -3.54
CA ALA A 94 10.99 14.25 -4.28
C ALA A 94 12.45 14.72 -4.40
N GLU A 95 13.23 14.64 -3.33
CA GLU A 95 14.66 15.00 -3.32
C GLU A 95 15.47 14.13 -4.28
N MET A 96 15.21 12.81 -4.29
CA MET A 96 15.92 11.86 -5.13
C MET A 96 15.43 11.82 -6.58
N GLY A 97 14.34 12.51 -6.89
CA GLY A 97 13.70 12.50 -8.21
C GLY A 97 13.08 11.12 -8.55
N CYS A 98 12.61 10.41 -7.53
CA CYS A 98 12.00 9.09 -7.67
C CYS A 98 10.48 9.16 -7.66
N VAL A 99 9.84 8.23 -8.36
CA VAL A 99 8.41 7.99 -8.22
C VAL A 99 8.17 7.17 -6.95
N LEU A 100 7.29 7.67 -6.10
CA LEU A 100 6.75 6.97 -4.95
C LEU A 100 5.24 6.86 -5.14
N GLN A 101 4.75 5.64 -5.28
CA GLN A 101 3.33 5.35 -5.38
C GLN A 101 2.88 4.48 -4.21
N VAL A 102 1.68 4.73 -3.69
CA VAL A 102 1.07 3.90 -2.64
C VAL A 102 0.04 2.97 -3.28
N GLY A 103 -0.02 1.72 -2.78
CA GLY A 103 -0.90 0.66 -3.28
C GLY A 103 -2.38 0.85 -2.95
N HIS A 104 -2.95 2.02 -3.19
CA HIS A 104 -4.39 2.28 -3.08
C HIS A 104 -5.13 1.74 -4.30
N ILE A 105 -5.17 0.42 -4.42
CA ILE A 105 -5.69 -0.28 -5.61
C ILE A 105 -7.18 -0.06 -5.84
N GLU A 106 -7.95 0.22 -4.79
CA GLU A 106 -9.40 0.48 -4.91
C GLU A 106 -9.70 1.70 -5.78
N ARG A 107 -8.78 2.67 -5.87
CA ARG A 107 -8.91 3.82 -6.78
C ARG A 107 -9.05 3.42 -8.25
N PHE A 108 -8.49 2.29 -8.63
CA PHE A 108 -8.51 1.75 -9.99
C PHE A 108 -9.64 0.75 -10.23
N ASN A 109 -10.58 0.64 -9.28
CA ASN A 109 -11.77 -0.18 -9.45
C ASN A 109 -12.65 0.42 -10.56
N PRO A 110 -13.00 -0.33 -11.62
CA PRO A 110 -13.82 0.19 -12.73
C PRO A 110 -15.16 0.79 -12.28
N VAL A 111 -15.71 0.27 -11.19
CA VAL A 111 -16.99 0.77 -10.62
C VAL A 111 -16.84 2.20 -10.13
N LEU A 112 -15.67 2.60 -9.63
CA LEU A 112 -15.43 3.99 -9.20
C LEU A 112 -15.51 4.97 -10.37
N GLY A 113 -14.97 4.62 -11.54
CA GLY A 113 -15.08 5.45 -12.74
C GLY A 113 -16.55 5.71 -13.12
N GLU A 114 -17.38 4.67 -13.07
CA GLU A 114 -18.82 4.80 -13.32
C GLU A 114 -19.55 5.67 -12.27
N ILE A 115 -19.11 5.58 -11.01
CA ILE A 115 -19.67 6.40 -9.93
C ILE A 115 -19.25 7.87 -10.11
N GLU A 116 -17.99 8.15 -10.44
CA GLU A 116 -17.48 9.51 -10.64
C GLU A 116 -18.23 10.27 -11.74
N GLU A 117 -18.53 9.60 -12.85
CA GLU A 117 -19.30 10.20 -13.95
C GLU A 117 -20.70 10.63 -13.53
N ARG A 118 -21.31 9.90 -12.60
CA ARG A 118 -22.69 10.10 -12.14
C ARG A 118 -22.79 10.96 -10.89
N LEU A 119 -21.78 10.93 -10.04
CA LEU A 119 -21.77 11.58 -8.74
C LEU A 119 -21.34 13.06 -8.89
N LYS A 120 -22.30 13.94 -8.96
CA LYS A 120 -22.08 15.39 -8.99
C LYS A 120 -22.41 15.97 -7.63
N ASP A 121 -21.45 16.63 -6.97
CA ASP A 121 -21.61 17.33 -5.68
C ASP A 121 -22.23 16.43 -4.58
N PRO A 122 -21.55 15.37 -4.13
CA PRO A 122 -22.07 14.51 -3.07
C PRO A 122 -22.24 15.29 -1.76
N ARG A 123 -23.45 15.29 -1.21
CA ARG A 123 -23.80 16.02 0.02
C ARG A 123 -23.79 15.12 1.25
N PHE A 124 -23.86 13.82 1.05
CA PHE A 124 -23.82 12.82 2.10
C PHE A 124 -23.28 11.51 1.53
N ILE A 125 -22.28 10.94 2.22
CA ILE A 125 -21.71 9.62 1.89
C ILE A 125 -21.71 8.80 3.17
N GLU A 126 -22.19 7.58 3.07
CA GLU A 126 -22.11 6.58 4.13
C GLU A 126 -21.49 5.31 3.55
N VAL A 127 -20.49 4.75 4.25
CA VAL A 127 -19.79 3.56 3.83
C VAL A 127 -19.76 2.56 4.98
N HIS A 128 -20.09 1.32 4.69
CA HIS A 128 -19.97 0.20 5.63
C HIS A 128 -19.03 -0.85 5.05
N ARG A 129 -17.90 -1.08 5.73
CA ARG A 129 -16.95 -2.12 5.36
C ARG A 129 -16.84 -3.15 6.47
N LEU A 130 -17.30 -4.34 6.18
CA LEU A 130 -17.29 -5.46 7.12
C LEU A 130 -16.47 -6.60 6.51
N SER A 131 -15.59 -7.19 7.31
CA SER A 131 -14.76 -8.34 6.93
C SER A 131 -14.72 -9.35 8.07
N PRO A 132 -14.66 -10.64 7.79
CA PRO A 132 -14.24 -11.62 8.79
C PRO A 132 -12.88 -11.23 9.37
N PHE A 133 -12.66 -11.57 10.64
CA PHE A 133 -11.39 -11.27 11.30
C PHE A 133 -10.22 -11.92 10.54
N PRO A 134 -9.25 -11.13 10.04
CA PRO A 134 -8.16 -11.65 9.22
C PRO A 134 -7.10 -12.30 10.10
N ASN A 135 -6.45 -13.37 9.57
CA ASN A 135 -5.27 -13.97 10.19
C ASN A 135 -3.96 -13.28 9.72
N ARG A 136 -4.07 -12.07 9.14
CA ARG A 136 -2.95 -11.27 8.61
C ARG A 136 -3.10 -9.83 9.08
N SER A 137 -2.04 -9.03 8.91
CA SER A 137 -2.05 -7.60 9.26
C SER A 137 -2.42 -7.35 10.72
N MET A 138 -1.98 -8.25 11.61
CA MET A 138 -2.25 -8.17 13.07
C MET A 138 -1.48 -7.05 13.76
N ASP A 139 -0.55 -6.44 13.05
CA ASP A 139 0.31 -5.32 13.48
C ASP A 139 -0.38 -3.95 13.37
N ILE A 140 -1.45 -3.86 12.58
CA ILE A 140 -2.23 -2.62 12.38
C ILE A 140 -3.69 -2.81 12.77
N GLY A 141 -4.38 -1.71 13.13
CA GLY A 141 -5.81 -1.72 13.46
C GLY A 141 -6.70 -1.62 12.21
N VAL A 142 -8.01 -1.79 12.41
CA VAL A 142 -9.01 -1.78 11.34
C VAL A 142 -9.02 -0.48 10.53
N VAL A 143 -8.61 0.63 11.11
CA VAL A 143 -8.53 1.92 10.41
C VAL A 143 -7.50 1.85 9.29
N LEU A 144 -6.27 1.42 9.59
CA LEU A 144 -5.19 1.32 8.62
C LEU A 144 -5.27 0.08 7.73
N ASP A 145 -6.01 -0.96 8.13
CA ASP A 145 -6.19 -2.13 7.28
C ASP A 145 -7.39 -2.02 6.33
N LEU A 146 -8.56 -1.61 6.83
CA LEU A 146 -9.81 -1.59 6.07
C LEU A 146 -10.33 -0.18 5.77
N MET A 147 -10.50 0.66 6.79
CA MET A 147 -11.11 1.98 6.62
C MET A 147 -10.31 2.90 5.70
N ILE A 148 -9.01 2.72 5.62
CA ILE A 148 -8.12 3.50 4.74
C ILE A 148 -8.58 3.48 3.27
N HIS A 149 -9.15 2.38 2.80
CA HIS A 149 -9.70 2.27 1.45
C HIS A 149 -10.92 3.16 1.26
N ASP A 150 -11.80 3.20 2.25
CA ASP A 150 -13.02 4.00 2.21
C ASP A 150 -12.71 5.49 2.36
N LEU A 151 -11.76 5.83 3.25
CA LEU A 151 -11.27 7.20 3.40
C LEU A 151 -10.67 7.73 2.11
N GLU A 152 -9.85 6.93 1.44
CA GLU A 152 -9.24 7.28 0.15
C GLU A 152 -10.29 7.54 -0.92
N ILE A 153 -11.28 6.65 -1.06
CA ILE A 153 -12.39 6.80 -2.00
C ILE A 153 -13.23 8.05 -1.70
N VAL A 154 -13.62 8.25 -0.44
CA VAL A 154 -14.43 9.40 -0.03
C VAL A 154 -13.69 10.72 -0.31
N LEU A 155 -12.42 10.82 0.08
CA LEU A 155 -11.60 12.01 -0.17
C LEU A 155 -11.43 12.28 -1.67
N HIS A 156 -11.31 11.24 -2.48
CA HIS A 156 -11.22 11.37 -3.93
C HIS A 156 -12.53 11.87 -4.57
N LEU A 157 -13.68 11.37 -4.11
CA LEU A 157 -14.98 11.75 -4.64
C LEU A 157 -15.42 13.15 -4.22
N VAL A 158 -15.17 13.51 -2.95
CA VAL A 158 -15.65 14.79 -2.37
C VAL A 158 -14.81 15.97 -2.83
N LYS A 159 -13.51 15.81 -3.04
CA LYS A 159 -12.57 16.86 -3.51
C LYS A 159 -12.56 18.14 -2.68
N SER A 160 -12.93 18.06 -1.38
CA SER A 160 -12.90 19.19 -0.45
C SER A 160 -12.01 18.88 0.75
N LYS A 161 -11.63 19.94 1.48
CA LYS A 161 -10.84 19.77 2.70
C LYS A 161 -11.70 19.20 3.82
N VAL A 162 -11.13 18.30 4.60
CA VAL A 162 -11.72 17.84 5.86
C VAL A 162 -11.73 19.02 6.84
N VAL A 163 -12.87 19.26 7.48
CA VAL A 163 -13.07 20.36 8.44
C VAL A 163 -12.95 19.86 9.88
N SER A 164 -13.54 18.72 10.16
CA SER A 164 -13.49 18.08 11.48
C SER A 164 -13.59 16.56 11.33
N ILE A 165 -13.17 15.85 12.35
CA ILE A 165 -13.29 14.39 12.44
C ILE A 165 -13.77 14.04 13.83
N ASP A 166 -14.87 13.29 13.90
CA ASP A 166 -15.33 12.59 15.11
C ASP A 166 -15.16 11.10 14.87
N ALA A 167 -14.37 10.42 15.70
CA ALA A 167 -14.07 9.02 15.51
C ALA A 167 -14.05 8.24 16.83
N VAL A 168 -14.43 6.97 16.75
CA VAL A 168 -14.31 6.02 17.85
C VAL A 168 -13.76 4.71 17.33
N GLY A 169 -12.82 4.13 18.07
CA GLY A 169 -12.26 2.80 17.81
C GLY A 169 -12.36 1.94 19.06
N VAL A 170 -12.67 0.66 18.91
CA VAL A 170 -12.86 -0.27 20.03
C VAL A 170 -12.06 -1.55 19.79
N PRO A 171 -11.16 -1.94 20.70
CA PRO A 171 -10.53 -3.24 20.70
C PRO A 171 -11.53 -4.30 21.20
N VAL A 172 -11.67 -5.41 20.47
CA VAL A 172 -12.57 -6.52 20.80
C VAL A 172 -11.82 -7.85 20.88
N LEU A 173 -11.01 -8.13 19.86
CA LEU A 173 -10.23 -9.38 19.74
C LEU A 173 -8.74 -9.15 19.87
N THR A 174 -8.27 -7.96 19.50
CA THR A 174 -6.84 -7.57 19.56
C THR A 174 -6.60 -6.45 20.58
N LYS A 175 -5.37 -5.97 20.64
CA LYS A 175 -5.00 -4.79 21.46
C LYS A 175 -5.21 -3.46 20.70
N ARG A 176 -5.53 -3.54 19.41
CA ARG A 176 -5.81 -2.39 18.54
C ARG A 176 -7.32 -2.28 18.30
N GLU A 177 -7.75 -1.25 17.64
CA GLU A 177 -9.15 -1.11 17.25
C GLU A 177 -9.51 -2.17 16.18
N ASP A 178 -10.46 -3.04 16.53
CA ASP A 178 -11.03 -4.06 15.66
C ASP A 178 -12.34 -3.57 15.01
N ILE A 179 -12.96 -2.58 15.62
CA ILE A 179 -14.15 -1.89 15.13
C ILE A 179 -13.87 -0.39 15.22
N ALA A 180 -14.19 0.33 14.15
CA ALA A 180 -14.05 1.78 14.14
C ALA A 180 -15.20 2.44 13.38
N ASN A 181 -15.55 3.64 13.79
CA ASN A 181 -16.46 4.55 13.10
C ASN A 181 -15.81 5.92 13.04
N ALA A 182 -15.88 6.57 11.89
CA ALA A 182 -15.42 7.94 11.72
C ALA A 182 -16.47 8.76 10.97
N ARG A 183 -16.62 10.02 11.41
CA ARG A 183 -17.54 10.99 10.81
C ARG A 183 -16.84 12.30 10.56
#